data_b55e73b4cc30e0a85531bec50efb5f99
#
_entry.id   b55e73b4cc30e0a85531bec50efb5f99
#
_cell.length_a   1.000
_cell.length_b   1.000
_cell.length_c   1.000
_cell.angle_alpha   90.00
_cell.angle_beta   90.00
_cell.angle_gamma   90.00
#
_symmetry.space_group_name_H-M   'P 1'
#
loop_
_entity.id
_entity.type
_entity.pdbx_description
1 polymer ?
#
loop_
_entity_poly.entity_id
_entity_poly.type
_entity_poly.pdbx_seq_one_letter_code
_entity_poly.pdbx_strand_id
1 'polypeptide(L)'
;MTERDIAFVKKCIKENMHRLYTWSEWKAKREEVLKLDKYECQICKQRGKYKKATTVHHVNYVKKHPDKALEIWYYFKGEKKRNLISLCHECHEEVHGYRKKEKKKPLTEERW
;
A
#
# COMPACT_ATOMS: atom_id res chain seq x y z
N MET A 1 -3.22 -6.07 -14.52
CA MET A 1 -4.13 -4.95 -14.81
C MET A 1 -4.21 -4.72 -16.31
N THR A 2 -5.38 -4.35 -16.77
CA THR A 2 -5.55 -4.03 -18.19
C THR A 2 -5.12 -2.59 -18.44
N GLU A 3 -4.97 -2.25 -19.72
CA GLU A 3 -4.64 -0.87 -20.08
C GLU A 3 -5.73 0.10 -19.63
N ARG A 4 -6.97 -0.35 -19.68
CA ARG A 4 -8.09 0.48 -19.23
C ARG A 4 -7.99 0.76 -17.74
N ASP A 5 -7.63 -0.25 -16.95
CA ASP A 5 -7.44 -0.08 -15.52
C ASP A 5 -6.32 0.90 -15.22
N ILE A 6 -5.22 0.77 -15.95
CA ILE A 6 -4.08 1.65 -15.76
C ILE A 6 -4.46 3.09 -16.10
N ALA A 7 -5.21 3.26 -17.18
CA ALA A 7 -5.67 4.60 -17.58
C ALA A 7 -6.56 5.22 -16.50
N PHE A 8 -7.45 4.41 -15.91
CA PHE A 8 -8.32 4.88 -14.86
C PHE A 8 -7.51 5.30 -13.63
N VAL A 9 -6.51 4.50 -13.26
CA VAL A 9 -5.67 4.83 -12.11
C VAL A 9 -4.91 6.13 -12.36
N LYS A 10 -4.35 6.29 -13.56
CA LYS A 10 -3.64 7.52 -13.89
C LYS A 10 -4.55 8.73 -13.81
N LYS A 11 -5.79 8.57 -14.23
CA LYS A 11 -6.76 9.65 -14.15
C LYS A 11 -7.07 10.00 -12.70
N CYS A 12 -7.20 9.00 -11.84
CA CYS A 12 -7.45 9.24 -10.42
C CYS A 12 -6.28 9.98 -9.78
N ILE A 13 -5.06 9.59 -10.13
CA ILE A 13 -3.87 10.27 -9.59
C ILE A 13 -3.89 11.74 -9.97
N LYS A 14 -4.26 12.03 -11.20
CA LYS A 14 -4.27 13.40 -11.70
C LYS A 14 -5.41 14.23 -11.12
N GLU A 15 -6.57 13.63 -10.94
CA GLU A 15 -7.76 14.39 -10.58
C GLU A 15 -8.21 14.23 -9.15
N ASN A 16 -8.28 13.00 -8.65
CA ASN A 16 -8.82 12.77 -7.32
C ASN A 16 -8.52 11.35 -6.85
N MET A 17 -7.57 11.23 -5.93
CA MET A 17 -7.17 9.92 -5.41
C MET A 17 -8.30 9.21 -4.67
N HIS A 18 -9.25 9.96 -4.13
CA HIS A 18 -10.38 9.34 -3.43
C HIS A 18 -11.14 8.39 -4.35
N ARG A 19 -11.23 8.72 -5.63
CA ARG A 19 -11.92 7.87 -6.60
C ARG A 19 -11.26 6.51 -6.75
N LEU A 20 -9.93 6.46 -6.62
CA LEU A 20 -9.22 5.19 -6.65
C LEU A 20 -9.62 4.33 -5.45
N TYR A 21 -9.65 4.93 -4.27
CA TYR A 21 -9.91 4.17 -3.05
C TYR A 21 -11.37 3.77 -2.90
N THR A 22 -12.27 4.38 -3.65
CA THR A 22 -13.68 3.95 -3.66
C THR A 22 -14.02 3.09 -4.87
N TRP A 23 -13.05 2.84 -5.73
CA TRP A 23 -13.22 2.01 -6.93
C TRP A 23 -13.48 0.56 -6.53
N SER A 24 -14.50 -0.06 -7.15
CA SER A 24 -14.89 -1.42 -6.79
C SER A 24 -13.76 -2.42 -6.99
N GLU A 25 -12.97 -2.26 -8.04
CA GLU A 25 -11.83 -3.15 -8.30
C GLU A 25 -10.79 -3.06 -7.19
N TRP A 26 -10.55 -1.86 -6.67
CA TRP A 26 -9.63 -1.69 -5.57
C TRP A 26 -10.19 -2.32 -4.29
N LYS A 27 -11.48 -2.10 -4.03
CA LYS A 27 -12.09 -2.67 -2.83
C LYS A 27 -12.05 -4.19 -2.83
N ALA A 28 -12.28 -4.79 -4.00
CA ALA A 28 -12.21 -6.25 -4.11
C ALA A 28 -10.79 -6.75 -3.90
N LYS A 29 -9.81 -6.07 -4.49
CA LYS A 29 -8.41 -6.47 -4.33
C LYS A 29 -7.95 -6.27 -2.89
N ARG A 30 -8.37 -5.20 -2.28
CA ARG A 30 -8.04 -4.93 -0.88
C ARG A 30 -8.55 -6.05 0.03
N GLU A 31 -9.78 -6.49 -0.19
CA GLU A 31 -10.34 -7.58 0.59
C GLU A 31 -9.59 -8.88 0.34
N GLU A 32 -9.20 -9.11 -0.90
CA GLU A 32 -8.43 -10.30 -1.26
C GLU A 32 -7.11 -10.33 -0.50
N VAL A 33 -6.43 -9.20 -0.42
CA VAL A 33 -5.14 -9.12 0.28
C VAL A 33 -5.32 -9.33 1.77
N LEU A 34 -6.35 -8.71 2.36
CA LEU A 34 -6.61 -8.90 3.78
C LEU A 34 -6.86 -10.37 4.10
N LYS A 35 -7.63 -11.05 3.26
CA LYS A 35 -7.89 -12.48 3.46
C LYS A 35 -6.62 -13.31 3.29
N LEU A 36 -5.81 -12.97 2.31
CA LEU A 36 -4.56 -13.66 2.06
C LEU A 36 -3.65 -13.58 3.29
N ASP A 37 -3.62 -12.43 3.94
CA ASP A 37 -2.81 -12.20 5.13
C ASP A 37 -3.55 -12.56 6.41
N LYS A 38 -4.73 -13.16 6.30
CA LYS A 38 -5.55 -13.60 7.44
C LYS A 38 -5.85 -12.45 8.39
N TYR A 39 -5.98 -11.25 7.83
CA TYR A 39 -6.29 -10.04 8.59
C TYR A 39 -5.24 -9.75 9.67
N GLU A 40 -4.00 -10.19 9.45
CA GLU A 40 -2.91 -9.93 10.39
C GLU A 40 -1.97 -8.89 9.82
N CYS A 41 -1.55 -7.96 10.68
CA CYS A 41 -0.56 -6.97 10.28
C CYS A 41 0.77 -7.68 10.03
N GLN A 42 1.30 -7.55 8.83
CA GLN A 42 2.50 -8.28 8.44
C GLN A 42 3.75 -7.77 9.14
N ILE A 43 3.81 -6.48 9.44
CA ILE A 43 4.94 -5.92 10.17
C ILE A 43 4.94 -6.39 11.62
N CYS A 44 3.77 -6.34 12.27
CA CYS A 44 3.67 -6.84 13.65
C CYS A 44 4.01 -8.31 13.72
N LYS A 45 3.58 -9.07 12.70
CA LYS A 45 3.87 -10.49 12.66
C LYS A 45 5.37 -10.76 12.59
N GLN A 46 6.10 -9.96 11.82
CA GLN A 46 7.54 -10.09 11.74
C GLN A 46 8.22 -9.78 13.07
N ARG A 47 7.57 -8.94 13.86
CA ARG A 47 8.10 -8.57 15.18
C ARG A 47 7.67 -9.55 16.28
N GLY A 48 7.01 -10.64 15.90
CA GLY A 48 6.55 -11.62 16.85
C GLY A 48 5.29 -11.24 17.59
N LYS A 49 4.52 -10.29 17.06
CA LYS A 49 3.30 -9.82 17.69
C LYS A 49 2.11 -10.05 16.78
N TYR A 50 0.93 -10.14 17.38
CA TYR A 50 -0.30 -10.22 16.60
C TYR A 50 -1.07 -8.92 16.70
N LYS A 51 -1.48 -8.38 15.58
CA LYS A 51 -2.35 -7.24 15.57
C LYS A 51 -3.20 -7.30 14.30
N LYS A 52 -4.48 -7.00 14.44
CA LYS A 52 -5.39 -7.06 13.31
C LYS A 52 -5.05 -5.99 12.28
N ALA A 53 -4.99 -6.39 11.01
CA ALA A 53 -4.77 -5.46 9.93
C ALA A 53 -6.08 -4.79 9.55
N THR A 54 -6.02 -3.48 9.32
CA THR A 54 -7.19 -2.72 8.93
C THR A 54 -7.00 -2.01 7.61
N THR A 55 -5.79 -2.02 7.06
CA THR A 55 -5.51 -1.30 5.83
C THR A 55 -4.55 -2.11 4.98
N VAL A 56 -4.52 -1.81 3.69
CA VAL A 56 -3.61 -2.43 2.74
C VAL A 56 -2.69 -1.35 2.20
N HIS A 57 -1.40 -1.59 2.29
CA HIS A 57 -0.36 -0.65 1.90
C HIS A 57 0.22 -0.99 0.54
N HIS A 58 0.43 0.02 -0.30
CA HIS A 58 1.12 -0.13 -1.59
C HIS A 58 2.60 0.08 -1.37
N VAL A 59 3.39 -0.98 -1.52
CA VAL A 59 4.85 -0.86 -1.41
C VAL A 59 5.38 -0.01 -2.54
N ASN A 60 4.88 -0.24 -3.76
CA ASN A 60 5.18 0.62 -4.89
C ASN A 60 4.10 1.68 -4.96
N TYR A 61 4.45 2.92 -4.67
CA TYR A 61 3.47 3.99 -4.58
C TYR A 61 2.69 4.13 -5.88
N VAL A 62 1.38 4.24 -5.74
CA VAL A 62 0.48 4.32 -6.88
C VAL A 62 0.84 5.48 -7.79
N LYS A 63 1.22 6.62 -7.23
CA LYS A 63 1.53 7.79 -8.03
C LYS A 63 2.73 7.57 -8.94
N LYS A 64 3.65 6.71 -8.54
CA LYS A 64 4.84 6.43 -9.34
C LYS A 64 4.69 5.17 -10.16
N HIS A 65 3.81 4.27 -9.73
CA HIS A 65 3.63 2.97 -10.39
C HIS A 65 2.15 2.68 -10.55
N PRO A 66 1.44 3.46 -11.39
CA PRO A 66 0.00 3.24 -11.54
C PRO A 66 -0.33 1.86 -12.10
N ASP A 67 0.60 1.25 -12.83
CA ASP A 67 0.39 -0.09 -13.39
C ASP A 67 0.42 -1.18 -12.31
N LYS A 68 0.80 -0.84 -11.08
CA LYS A 68 0.86 -1.80 -9.99
C LYS A 68 -0.19 -1.56 -8.90
N ALA A 69 -1.17 -0.72 -9.20
CA ALA A 69 -2.17 -0.36 -8.18
C ALA A 69 -2.97 -1.56 -7.68
N LEU A 70 -3.22 -2.55 -8.53
CA LEU A 70 -3.99 -3.74 -8.17
C LEU A 70 -3.14 -5.01 -8.12
N GLU A 71 -1.81 -4.87 -8.20
CA GLU A 71 -0.92 -6.04 -8.22
C GLU A 71 -0.49 -6.38 -6.81
N ILE A 72 -0.70 -7.63 -6.40
CA ILE A 72 -0.30 -8.10 -5.07
C ILE A 72 1.20 -8.33 -5.01
N TRP A 73 1.79 -8.74 -6.14
CA TRP A 73 3.20 -9.09 -6.23
C TRP A 73 3.91 -8.23 -7.25
N TYR A 74 5.22 -8.08 -7.09
CA TYR A 74 6.05 -7.45 -8.12
C TYR A 74 7.42 -8.12 -8.08
N TYR A 75 8.19 -7.91 -9.14
CA TYR A 75 9.53 -8.46 -9.24
C TYR A 75 10.56 -7.34 -9.15
N PHE A 76 11.57 -7.57 -8.34
CA PHE A 76 12.65 -6.61 -8.16
C PHE A 76 13.96 -7.39 -8.13
N LYS A 77 14.84 -7.10 -9.09
CA LYS A 77 16.12 -7.78 -9.23
C LYS A 77 15.95 -9.30 -9.26
N GLY A 78 14.93 -9.75 -9.97
CA GLY A 78 14.67 -11.17 -10.15
C GLY A 78 13.94 -11.84 -9.00
N GLU A 79 13.63 -11.11 -7.94
CA GLU A 79 12.93 -11.67 -6.79
C GLU A 79 11.48 -11.24 -6.75
N LYS A 80 10.61 -12.18 -6.41
CA LYS A 80 9.19 -11.89 -6.27
C LYS A 80 8.93 -11.32 -4.88
N LYS A 81 8.36 -10.12 -4.83
CA LYS A 81 8.09 -9.45 -3.57
C LYS A 81 6.63 -9.00 -3.49
N ARG A 82 6.18 -8.77 -2.26
CA ARG A 82 4.82 -8.31 -2.04
C ARG A 82 4.69 -6.83 -2.34
N ASN A 83 3.70 -6.47 -3.13
CA ASN A 83 3.40 -5.07 -3.42
C ASN A 83 2.28 -4.54 -2.55
N LEU A 84 1.26 -5.38 -2.31
CA LEU A 84 0.16 -5.01 -1.42
C LEU A 84 0.28 -5.85 -0.17
N ILE A 85 0.38 -5.22 0.99
CA ILE A 85 0.49 -5.92 2.26
C ILE A 85 -0.49 -5.35 3.26
N SER A 86 -0.97 -6.22 4.15
CA SER A 86 -1.93 -5.84 5.17
C SER A 86 -1.20 -5.28 6.38
N LEU A 87 -1.61 -4.13 6.86
CA LEU A 87 -0.99 -3.47 8.01
C LEU A 87 -2.04 -2.98 8.99
N CYS A 88 -1.67 -2.89 10.25
CA CYS A 88 -2.52 -2.20 11.21
C CYS A 88 -2.33 -0.70 11.03
N HIS A 89 -3.24 0.06 11.61
CA HIS A 89 -3.21 1.52 11.43
C HIS A 89 -1.88 2.12 11.87
N GLU A 90 -1.37 1.68 12.99
CA GLU A 90 -0.13 2.23 13.55
C GLU A 90 1.07 1.97 12.65
N CYS A 91 1.19 0.73 12.16
CA CYS A 91 2.30 0.40 11.29
C CYS A 91 2.19 1.14 9.96
N HIS A 92 0.97 1.30 9.46
CA HIS A 92 0.75 2.03 8.23
C HIS A 92 1.21 3.49 8.36
N GLU A 93 0.91 4.11 9.50
CA GLU A 93 1.36 5.47 9.74
C GLU A 93 2.87 5.55 9.89
N GLU A 94 3.48 4.56 10.55
CA GLU A 94 4.93 4.53 10.67
C GLU A 94 5.61 4.47 9.32
N VAL A 95 5.08 3.62 8.44
CA VAL A 95 5.66 3.47 7.11
C VAL A 95 5.60 4.77 6.33
N HIS A 96 4.51 5.52 6.50
CA HIS A 96 4.39 6.80 5.82
C HIS A 96 5.12 7.94 6.54
N GLY A 97 5.61 7.68 7.75
CA GLY A 97 6.41 8.65 8.46
C GLY A 97 5.65 9.85 9.01
N TYR A 98 4.33 9.73 9.12
CA TYR A 98 3.51 10.86 9.59
C TYR A 98 3.95 11.37 10.94
N ARG A 99 4.19 10.48 11.88
CA ARG A 99 4.52 10.91 13.23
C ARG A 99 5.89 11.51 13.33
N LYS A 100 6.78 11.08 12.46
CA LYS A 100 8.15 11.54 12.52
C LYS A 100 8.33 12.95 12.02
N LYS A 101 7.41 13.41 11.20
CA LYS A 101 7.50 14.74 10.67
C LYS A 101 7.44 15.80 11.76
N GLU A 102 6.78 15.48 12.82
CA GLU A 102 6.62 16.43 13.90
C GLU A 102 7.89 16.76 14.57
N LYS A 103 8.79 15.91 14.50
CA LYS A 103 10.02 16.14 15.14
C LYS A 103 10.97 16.96 14.36
N LYS A 104 10.88 17.12 13.51
CA LYS A 104 11.72 17.64 13.06
C LYS A 104 12.66 17.44 12.38
N LYS A 105 13.02 17.27 12.37
CA LYS A 105 13.87 17.01 11.91
C LYS A 105 14.15 16.82 10.95
N PRO A 106 14.44 17.16 10.54
CA PRO A 106 14.57 17.06 9.44
C PRO A 106 15.14 16.26 8.74
N LEU A 107 15.58 16.14 8.76
CA LEU A 107 16.07 15.53 8.08
C LEU A 107 15.82 14.77 7.23
N THR A 108 15.63 14.54 7.03
CA THR A 108 15.40 13.86 6.40
C THR A 108 15.04 13.16 5.76
N GLU A 109 14.94 12.83 5.47
CA GLU A 109 14.64 12.15 4.90
C GLU A 109 14.10 11.39 4.39
N GLU A 110 13.74 11.03 4.34
CA GLU A 110 13.28 10.10 3.90
C GLU A 110 12.65 9.78 3.07
N ARG A 111 12.61 9.51 2.56
CA ARG A 111 12.01 9.21 1.87
C ARG A 111 11.32 8.08 1.34
N TRP A 112 10.68 7.74 1.30
CA TRP A 112 9.67 6.70 1.16
C TRP A 112 9.23 6.47 -0.27
#